data_fda9f6350096f655dce40cd3025e44cc
#
_entry.id   fda9f6350096f655dce40cd3025e44cc
#
_cell.length_a   1.000
_cell.length_b   1.000
_cell.length_c   1.000
_cell.angle_alpha   90.00
_cell.angle_beta   90.00
_cell.angle_gamma   90.00
#
_symmetry.space_group_name_H-M   'P 1'
#
loop_
_entity.id
_entity.type
_entity.pdbx_description
1 polymer ?
#
loop_
_entity_poly.entity_id
_entity_poly.type
_entity_poly.pdbx_seq_one_letter_code
_entity_poly.pdbx_strand_id
1 'polypeptide(L)'
;GGGDGQSSSALGAFLASYDAAAKKNPYLIKGLTSLFGFLVGDLLAQKFIDKADSIDIGRVLRLASFGFLIHGPTGHVFYGFLDGKMPGTSAITVASKVAIDQILWNPIFGVMFFTYMTLAEGKTLEDVKSKIQNDLFTAVRGSWTVWPVAHAINFRFIGTDQRLLYINSVQIFYNMFLSFIANKGGSDE
;
A
#
# COMPACT_ATOMS: atom_id res chain seq x y z
N GLY A 1 -11.74 28.81 20.46
CA GLY A 1 -10.86 28.99 19.31
C GLY A 1 -9.40 28.70 19.70
N GLY A 2 -8.98 27.44 19.90
CA GLY A 2 -7.62 27.10 20.32
C GLY A 2 -7.16 25.68 19.91
N GLY A 3 -7.98 24.94 19.15
CA GLY A 3 -7.66 23.56 18.79
C GLY A 3 -6.90 23.35 17.48
N ASP A 4 -7.09 24.22 16.51
CA ASP A 4 -6.60 23.98 15.14
C ASP A 4 -5.11 24.31 14.91
N GLY A 5 -4.55 25.21 15.69
CA GLY A 5 -3.14 25.59 15.59
C GLY A 5 -2.17 24.56 16.17
N GLN A 6 -2.60 23.79 17.17
CA GLN A 6 -1.76 22.79 17.84
C GLN A 6 -1.73 21.46 17.06
N SER A 7 -2.84 21.08 16.43
CA SER A 7 -2.90 19.87 15.60
C SER A 7 -2.10 19.99 14.30
N SER A 8 -2.12 21.16 13.65
CA SER A 8 -1.31 21.42 12.46
C SER A 8 0.20 21.44 12.76
N SER A 9 0.61 21.90 13.94
CA SER A 9 2.01 21.87 14.37
C SER A 9 2.50 20.47 14.71
N ALA A 10 1.68 19.63 15.35
CA ALA A 10 2.02 18.25 15.70
C ALA A 10 2.15 17.36 14.45
N LEU A 11 1.21 17.46 13.51
CA LEU A 11 1.29 16.75 12.23
C LEU A 11 2.52 17.22 11.42
N GLY A 12 2.76 18.53 11.36
CA GLY A 12 3.94 19.09 10.68
C GLY A 12 5.25 18.59 11.29
N ALA A 13 5.35 18.55 12.63
CA ALA A 13 6.51 18.02 13.34
C ALA A 13 6.71 16.51 13.08
N PHE A 14 5.64 15.73 13.06
CA PHE A 14 5.67 14.31 12.72
C PHE A 14 6.19 14.10 11.29
N LEU A 15 5.64 14.79 10.30
CA LEU A 15 6.05 14.66 8.90
C LEU A 15 7.51 15.09 8.69
N ALA A 16 7.96 16.16 9.34
CA ALA A 16 9.36 16.59 9.29
C ALA A 16 10.31 15.56 9.91
N SER A 17 9.92 14.96 11.03
CA SER A 17 10.69 13.89 11.68
C SER A 17 10.75 12.63 10.82
N TYR A 18 9.61 12.25 10.20
CA TYR A 18 9.53 11.15 9.26
C TYR A 18 10.45 11.37 8.06
N ASP A 19 10.40 12.55 7.45
CA ASP A 19 11.24 12.91 6.29
C ASP A 19 12.72 12.86 6.63
N ALA A 20 13.11 13.39 7.79
CA ALA A 20 14.50 13.34 8.26
C ALA A 20 14.96 11.89 8.46
N ALA A 21 14.14 11.05 9.07
CA ALA A 21 14.44 9.63 9.27
C ALA A 21 14.49 8.86 7.93
N ALA A 22 13.54 9.12 7.02
CA ALA A 22 13.48 8.50 5.70
C ALA A 22 14.67 8.88 4.81
N LYS A 23 15.17 10.11 4.91
CA LYS A 23 16.39 10.53 4.22
C LYS A 23 17.64 9.86 4.76
N LYS A 24 17.72 9.66 6.09
CA LYS A 24 18.88 9.03 6.74
C LYS A 24 18.94 7.52 6.48
N ASN A 25 17.80 6.82 6.56
CA ASN A 25 17.71 5.38 6.41
C ASN A 25 16.48 4.99 5.57
N PRO A 26 16.48 5.26 4.24
CA PRO A 26 15.28 5.16 3.42
C PRO A 26 14.69 3.75 3.42
N TYR A 27 15.49 2.72 3.24
CA TYR A 27 15.00 1.33 3.20
C TYR A 27 14.36 0.89 4.51
N LEU A 28 14.98 1.23 5.64
CA LEU A 28 14.46 0.89 6.96
C LEU A 28 13.13 1.59 7.23
N ILE A 29 13.07 2.91 7.04
CA ILE A 29 11.86 3.68 7.34
C ILE A 29 10.72 3.32 6.39
N LYS A 30 10.98 3.17 5.09
CA LYS A 30 9.97 2.73 4.12
C LYS A 30 9.50 1.28 4.39
N GLY A 31 10.42 0.40 4.79
CA GLY A 31 10.10 -0.96 5.23
C GLY A 31 9.19 -0.96 6.46
N LEU A 32 9.55 -0.22 7.52
CA LEU A 32 8.73 -0.10 8.74
C LEU A 32 7.36 0.53 8.46
N THR A 33 7.30 1.55 7.60
CA THR A 33 6.03 2.17 7.19
C THR A 33 5.12 1.13 6.52
N SER A 34 5.67 0.35 5.60
CA SER A 34 4.91 -0.69 4.90
C SER A 34 4.55 -1.87 5.81
N LEU A 35 5.46 -2.29 6.71
CA LEU A 35 5.16 -3.29 7.73
C LEU A 35 3.93 -2.89 8.53
N PHE A 36 3.92 -1.66 9.05
CA PHE A 36 2.80 -1.15 9.84
C PHE A 36 1.51 -1.06 9.01
N GLY A 37 1.59 -0.57 7.78
CA GLY A 37 0.43 -0.48 6.87
C GLY A 37 -0.20 -1.83 6.58
N PHE A 38 0.61 -2.84 6.25
CA PHE A 38 0.12 -4.20 5.99
C PHE A 38 -0.40 -4.89 7.25
N LEU A 39 0.28 -4.71 8.39
CA LEU A 39 -0.17 -5.26 9.68
C LEU A 39 -1.54 -4.72 10.07
N VAL A 40 -1.70 -3.39 10.10
CA VAL A 40 -2.96 -2.76 10.48
C VAL A 40 -4.05 -3.06 9.44
N GLY A 41 -3.69 -2.98 8.14
CA GLY A 41 -4.62 -3.29 7.05
C GLY A 41 -5.19 -4.71 7.15
N ASP A 42 -4.35 -5.71 7.44
CA ASP A 42 -4.81 -7.10 7.56
C ASP A 42 -5.62 -7.34 8.84
N LEU A 43 -5.19 -6.79 9.97
CA LEU A 43 -5.99 -6.88 11.21
C LEU A 43 -7.40 -6.32 11.02
N LEU A 44 -7.53 -5.18 10.33
CA LEU A 44 -8.84 -4.59 10.02
C LEU A 44 -9.62 -5.47 9.04
N ALA A 45 -8.97 -6.02 8.02
CA ALA A 45 -9.61 -6.91 7.05
C ALA A 45 -10.15 -8.16 7.75
N GLN A 46 -9.33 -8.85 8.55
CA GLN A 46 -9.75 -10.06 9.27
C GLN A 46 -10.93 -9.78 10.20
N LYS A 47 -10.86 -8.68 10.96
CA LYS A 47 -11.89 -8.37 11.95
C LYS A 47 -13.21 -7.92 11.34
N PHE A 48 -13.16 -7.10 10.30
CA PHE A 48 -14.33 -6.37 9.81
C PHE A 48 -14.83 -6.85 8.44
N ILE A 49 -13.95 -7.34 7.56
CA ILE A 49 -14.34 -7.83 6.23
C ILE A 49 -14.58 -9.34 6.28
N ASP A 50 -13.59 -10.09 6.73
CA ASP A 50 -13.66 -11.55 6.81
C ASP A 50 -14.55 -12.02 7.96
N LYS A 51 -14.84 -11.14 8.94
CA LYS A 51 -15.60 -11.44 10.18
C LYS A 51 -15.07 -12.68 10.88
N ALA A 52 -13.75 -12.82 10.92
CA ALA A 52 -13.08 -13.97 11.48
C ALA A 52 -13.31 -14.06 12.99
N ASP A 53 -13.67 -15.24 13.49
CA ASP A 53 -13.85 -15.52 14.92
C ASP A 53 -12.53 -15.37 15.69
N SER A 54 -11.42 -15.66 15.04
CA SER A 54 -10.07 -15.49 15.58
C SER A 54 -9.12 -14.90 14.55
N ILE A 55 -8.16 -14.12 15.02
CA ILE A 55 -7.14 -13.50 14.15
C ILE A 55 -6.10 -14.56 13.73
N ASP A 56 -5.90 -14.72 12.42
CA ASP A 56 -4.78 -15.49 11.85
C ASP A 56 -3.49 -14.67 11.96
N ILE A 57 -2.77 -14.87 13.06
CA ILE A 57 -1.49 -14.21 13.31
C ILE A 57 -0.45 -14.59 12.26
N GLY A 58 -0.47 -15.82 11.75
CA GLY A 58 0.42 -16.25 10.69
C GLY A 58 0.25 -15.42 9.41
N ARG A 59 -1.01 -15.14 9.02
CA ARG A 59 -1.34 -14.25 7.89
C ARG A 59 -0.86 -12.82 8.15
N VAL A 60 -1.10 -12.29 9.35
CA VAL A 60 -0.64 -10.94 9.74
C VAL A 60 0.88 -10.84 9.61
N LEU A 61 1.62 -11.81 10.14
CA LEU A 61 3.09 -11.80 10.09
C LEU A 61 3.63 -11.95 8.66
N ARG A 62 3.03 -12.79 7.83
CA ARG A 62 3.40 -12.93 6.40
C ARG A 62 3.21 -11.61 5.65
N LEU A 63 2.07 -10.94 5.85
CA LEU A 63 1.78 -9.66 5.19
C LEU A 63 2.68 -8.52 5.71
N ALA A 64 2.87 -8.44 7.03
CA ALA A 64 3.75 -7.45 7.63
C ALA A 64 5.22 -7.61 7.15
N SER A 65 5.70 -8.86 7.07
CA SER A 65 7.05 -9.15 6.56
C SER A 65 7.18 -8.87 5.06
N PHE A 66 6.16 -9.14 4.25
CA PHE A 66 6.11 -8.69 2.85
C PHE A 66 6.23 -7.17 2.74
N GLY A 67 5.48 -6.45 3.57
CA GLY A 67 5.56 -4.98 3.65
C GLY A 67 6.97 -4.48 3.92
N PHE A 68 7.62 -5.06 4.92
CA PHE A 68 8.97 -4.67 5.32
C PHE A 68 10.04 -5.03 4.30
N LEU A 69 10.06 -6.28 3.84
CA LEU A 69 11.15 -6.83 3.03
C LEU A 69 11.03 -6.49 1.54
N ILE A 70 9.80 -6.36 1.03
CA ILE A 70 9.56 -6.21 -0.41
C ILE A 70 8.90 -4.90 -0.74
N HIS A 71 7.68 -4.62 -0.24
CA HIS A 71 6.92 -3.44 -0.65
C HIS A 71 7.65 -2.12 -0.33
N GLY A 72 8.14 -1.95 0.90
CA GLY A 72 8.86 -0.74 1.32
C GLY A 72 10.10 -0.47 0.46
N PRO A 73 11.06 -1.40 0.39
CA PRO A 73 12.27 -1.23 -0.41
C PRO A 73 12.02 -1.07 -1.90
N THR A 74 11.20 -1.92 -2.51
CA THR A 74 10.94 -1.86 -3.97
C THR A 74 10.14 -0.63 -4.35
N GLY A 75 9.17 -0.23 -3.52
CA GLY A 75 8.42 1.01 -3.71
C GLY A 75 9.31 2.25 -3.60
N HIS A 76 10.26 2.28 -2.65
CA HIS A 76 11.24 3.36 -2.56
C HIS A 76 12.05 3.50 -3.85
N VAL A 77 12.58 2.39 -4.36
CA VAL A 77 13.37 2.38 -5.60
C VAL A 77 12.51 2.79 -6.80
N PHE A 78 11.33 2.22 -6.94
CA PHE A 78 10.44 2.48 -8.07
C PHE A 78 9.98 3.94 -8.14
N TYR A 79 9.47 4.50 -7.03
CA TYR A 79 9.01 5.88 -7.01
C TYR A 79 10.15 6.88 -7.11
N GLY A 80 11.31 6.58 -6.54
CA GLY A 80 12.52 7.38 -6.73
C GLY A 80 12.98 7.40 -8.20
N PHE A 81 12.92 6.24 -8.87
CA PHE A 81 13.21 6.14 -10.30
C PHE A 81 12.23 6.95 -11.15
N LEU A 82 10.92 6.83 -10.89
CA LEU A 82 9.90 7.60 -11.63
C LEU A 82 10.11 9.11 -11.47
N ASP A 83 10.34 9.57 -10.25
CA ASP A 83 10.55 10.99 -9.99
C ASP A 83 11.85 11.52 -10.61
N GLY A 84 12.90 10.71 -10.61
CA GLY A 84 14.17 11.05 -11.24
C GLY A 84 14.10 11.10 -12.78
N LYS A 85 13.33 10.21 -13.40
CA LYS A 85 13.18 10.16 -14.87
C LYS A 85 12.11 11.11 -15.41
N MET A 86 11.09 11.39 -14.61
CA MET A 86 9.97 12.25 -14.98
C MET A 86 9.74 13.31 -13.89
N PRO A 87 10.66 14.29 -13.78
CA PRO A 87 10.52 15.34 -12.76
C PRO A 87 9.29 16.22 -13.02
N GLY A 88 8.76 16.80 -11.94
CA GLY A 88 7.63 17.73 -12.00
C GLY A 88 6.28 17.05 -11.81
N THR A 89 5.26 17.91 -11.78
CA THR A 89 3.88 17.57 -11.40
C THR A 89 2.85 18.09 -12.41
N SER A 90 3.24 18.34 -13.67
CA SER A 90 2.28 18.71 -14.72
C SER A 90 1.25 17.58 -14.92
N ALA A 91 0.08 17.90 -15.45
CA ALA A 91 -0.98 16.92 -15.67
C ALA A 91 -0.49 15.73 -16.53
N ILE A 92 0.31 16.01 -17.56
CA ILE A 92 0.88 14.99 -18.45
C ILE A 92 1.91 14.13 -17.73
N THR A 93 2.77 14.72 -16.91
CA THR A 93 3.75 13.99 -16.10
C THR A 93 3.07 13.07 -15.10
N VAL A 94 2.04 13.57 -14.41
CA VAL A 94 1.25 12.79 -13.45
C VAL A 94 0.53 11.63 -14.17
N ALA A 95 -0.15 11.90 -15.27
CA ALA A 95 -0.83 10.87 -16.05
C ALA A 95 0.14 9.79 -16.54
N SER A 96 1.33 10.16 -17.01
CA SER A 96 2.38 9.22 -17.44
C SER A 96 2.88 8.35 -16.29
N LYS A 97 3.12 8.95 -15.11
CA LYS A 97 3.52 8.19 -13.90
C LYS A 97 2.43 7.21 -13.48
N VAL A 98 1.16 7.63 -13.46
CA VAL A 98 0.03 6.76 -13.15
C VAL A 98 -0.08 5.62 -14.15
N ALA A 99 0.06 5.90 -15.44
CA ALA A 99 0.02 4.85 -16.47
C ALA A 99 1.14 3.82 -16.29
N ILE A 100 2.37 4.25 -16.03
CA ILE A 100 3.50 3.34 -15.78
C ILE A 100 3.27 2.54 -14.50
N ASP A 101 2.79 3.18 -13.44
CA ASP A 101 2.48 2.51 -12.18
C ASP A 101 1.41 1.43 -12.39
N GLN A 102 0.31 1.75 -13.06
CA GLN A 102 -0.82 0.85 -13.20
C GLN A 102 -0.65 -0.25 -14.25
N ILE A 103 0.06 0.04 -15.34
CA ILE A 103 0.22 -0.92 -16.45
C ILE A 103 1.46 -1.79 -16.25
N LEU A 104 2.52 -1.25 -15.67
CA LEU A 104 3.79 -1.96 -15.51
C LEU A 104 4.03 -2.39 -14.06
N TRP A 105 4.02 -1.43 -13.12
CA TRP A 105 4.38 -1.72 -11.73
C TRP A 105 3.35 -2.57 -11.01
N ASN A 106 2.07 -2.29 -11.16
CA ASN A 106 1.00 -3.01 -10.49
C ASN A 106 0.99 -4.52 -10.81
N PRO A 107 1.09 -4.98 -12.09
CA PRO A 107 1.27 -6.40 -12.38
C PRO A 107 2.56 -7.00 -11.79
N ILE A 108 3.69 -6.30 -11.87
CA ILE A 108 4.96 -6.74 -11.27
C ILE A 108 4.81 -6.89 -9.75
N PHE A 109 4.19 -5.92 -9.11
CA PHE A 109 3.88 -5.97 -7.69
C PHE A 109 2.99 -7.18 -7.34
N GLY A 110 1.94 -7.43 -8.12
CA GLY A 110 1.07 -8.58 -7.96
C GLY A 110 1.82 -9.91 -8.07
N VAL A 111 2.75 -10.04 -9.01
CA VAL A 111 3.62 -11.22 -9.13
C VAL A 111 4.50 -11.38 -7.87
N MET A 112 5.15 -10.30 -7.42
CA MET A 112 5.95 -10.34 -6.19
C MET A 112 5.11 -10.72 -4.97
N PHE A 113 3.91 -10.16 -4.86
CA PHE A 113 2.98 -10.42 -3.77
C PHE A 113 2.55 -11.90 -3.73
N PHE A 114 2.00 -12.40 -4.83
CA PHE A 114 1.55 -13.79 -4.89
C PHE A 114 2.69 -14.79 -4.70
N THR A 115 3.87 -14.50 -5.27
CA THR A 115 5.05 -15.34 -5.07
C THR A 115 5.43 -15.40 -3.59
N TYR A 116 5.60 -14.25 -2.96
CA TYR A 116 6.00 -14.20 -1.56
C TYR A 116 4.98 -14.87 -0.65
N MET A 117 3.70 -14.51 -0.77
CA MET A 117 2.65 -15.03 0.11
C MET A 117 2.50 -16.55 -0.03
N THR A 118 2.50 -17.08 -1.25
CA THR A 118 2.35 -18.51 -1.51
C THR A 118 3.54 -19.30 -0.95
N LEU A 119 4.76 -18.81 -1.15
CA LEU A 119 5.95 -19.48 -0.60
C LEU A 119 6.03 -19.35 0.93
N ALA A 120 5.64 -18.22 1.49
CA ALA A 120 5.59 -18.03 2.95
C ALA A 120 4.51 -18.89 3.64
N GLU A 121 3.53 -19.39 2.89
CA GLU A 121 2.57 -20.41 3.34
C GLU A 121 3.15 -21.84 3.26
N GLY A 122 4.39 -22.02 2.81
CA GLY A 122 5.02 -23.33 2.64
C GLY A 122 4.59 -24.08 1.38
N LYS A 123 3.93 -23.40 0.43
CA LYS A 123 3.49 -23.96 -0.83
C LYS A 123 4.60 -24.02 -1.88
N THR A 124 4.36 -24.70 -2.99
CA THR A 124 5.34 -24.96 -4.05
C THR A 124 5.39 -23.85 -5.10
N LEU A 125 6.41 -23.88 -5.97
CA LEU A 125 6.49 -22.99 -7.14
C LEU A 125 5.36 -23.24 -8.16
N GLU A 126 4.83 -24.47 -8.23
CA GLU A 126 3.68 -24.76 -9.09
C GLU A 126 2.42 -24.09 -8.57
N ASP A 127 2.24 -24.04 -7.23
CA ASP A 127 1.16 -23.27 -6.59
C ASP A 127 1.30 -21.78 -6.87
N VAL A 128 2.52 -21.24 -6.85
CA VAL A 128 2.79 -19.84 -7.24
C VAL A 128 2.35 -19.56 -8.67
N LYS A 129 2.75 -20.42 -9.60
CA LYS A 129 2.38 -20.28 -11.01
C LYS A 129 0.87 -20.32 -11.21
N SER A 130 0.21 -21.30 -10.57
CA SER A 130 -1.24 -21.43 -10.59
C SER A 130 -1.93 -20.18 -10.04
N LYS A 131 -1.45 -19.67 -8.89
CA LYS A 131 -1.99 -18.46 -8.26
C LYS A 131 -1.85 -17.24 -9.16
N ILE A 132 -0.70 -17.04 -9.78
CA ILE A 132 -0.48 -15.94 -10.71
C ILE A 132 -1.39 -16.06 -11.93
N GLN A 133 -1.49 -17.24 -12.55
CA GLN A 133 -2.31 -17.45 -13.73
C GLN A 133 -3.80 -17.21 -13.47
N ASN A 134 -4.30 -17.63 -12.31
CA ASN A 134 -5.73 -17.54 -11.99
C ASN A 134 -6.14 -16.17 -11.44
N ASP A 135 -5.31 -15.54 -10.62
CA ASP A 135 -5.74 -14.42 -9.79
C ASP A 135 -5.12 -13.07 -10.16
N LEU A 136 -3.94 -13.05 -10.83
CA LEU A 136 -3.21 -11.79 -11.08
C LEU A 136 -4.05 -10.80 -11.88
N PHE A 137 -4.66 -11.23 -12.97
CA PHE A 137 -5.46 -10.34 -13.83
C PHE A 137 -6.65 -9.76 -13.07
N THR A 138 -7.34 -10.59 -12.30
CA THR A 138 -8.49 -10.18 -11.48
C THR A 138 -8.06 -9.16 -10.40
N ALA A 139 -6.93 -9.40 -9.73
CA ALA A 139 -6.39 -8.49 -8.73
C ALA A 139 -6.00 -7.14 -9.34
N VAL A 140 -5.28 -7.13 -10.47
CA VAL A 140 -4.89 -5.91 -11.18
C VAL A 140 -6.11 -5.12 -11.64
N ARG A 141 -7.08 -5.78 -12.26
CA ARG A 141 -8.32 -5.13 -12.69
C ARG A 141 -9.12 -4.56 -11.52
N GLY A 142 -9.20 -5.29 -10.40
CA GLY A 142 -9.86 -4.81 -9.19
C GLY A 142 -9.18 -3.58 -8.60
N SER A 143 -7.85 -3.55 -8.61
CA SER A 143 -7.07 -2.42 -8.11
C SER A 143 -7.32 -1.11 -8.88
N TRP A 144 -7.65 -1.20 -10.17
CA TRP A 144 -7.91 -0.03 -11.02
C TRP A 144 -9.15 0.77 -10.61
N THR A 145 -10.00 0.26 -9.74
CA THR A 145 -11.15 1.01 -9.20
C THR A 145 -10.73 2.13 -8.23
N VAL A 146 -9.58 2.01 -7.61
CA VAL A 146 -9.12 2.95 -6.55
C VAL A 146 -7.75 3.55 -6.88
N TRP A 147 -6.78 2.70 -7.24
CA TRP A 147 -5.37 3.10 -7.28
C TRP A 147 -5.01 4.15 -8.32
N PRO A 148 -5.63 4.23 -9.52
CA PRO A 148 -5.33 5.32 -10.46
C PRO A 148 -5.57 6.70 -9.88
N VAL A 149 -6.68 6.89 -9.16
CA VAL A 149 -7.01 8.16 -8.51
C VAL A 149 -6.06 8.42 -7.32
N ALA A 150 -5.84 7.40 -6.47
CA ALA A 150 -4.93 7.51 -5.35
C ALA A 150 -3.50 7.87 -5.80
N HIS A 151 -3.00 7.24 -6.88
CA HIS A 151 -1.67 7.56 -7.43
C HIS A 151 -1.63 8.92 -8.14
N ALA A 152 -2.71 9.36 -8.77
CA ALA A 152 -2.79 10.72 -9.30
C ALA A 152 -2.60 11.78 -8.19
N ILE A 153 -3.28 11.61 -7.07
CA ILE A 153 -3.10 12.46 -5.88
C ILE A 153 -1.66 12.35 -5.35
N ASN A 154 -1.16 11.12 -5.23
CA ASN A 154 0.18 10.83 -4.76
C ASN A 154 1.26 11.54 -5.59
N PHE A 155 1.23 11.38 -6.92
CA PHE A 155 2.22 11.99 -7.82
C PHE A 155 2.06 13.51 -7.96
N ARG A 156 0.86 14.04 -7.74
CA ARG A 156 0.59 15.47 -7.87
C ARG A 156 0.98 16.26 -6.63
N PHE A 157 0.69 15.72 -5.43
CA PHE A 157 0.71 16.50 -4.20
C PHE A 157 1.66 15.96 -3.13
N ILE A 158 2.08 14.69 -3.21
CA ILE A 158 2.88 14.05 -2.16
C ILE A 158 4.34 13.98 -2.58
N GLY A 159 5.24 14.45 -1.72
CA GLY A 159 6.69 14.35 -1.93
C GLY A 159 7.19 12.92 -1.92
N THR A 160 8.28 12.63 -2.64
CA THR A 160 8.86 11.28 -2.82
C THR A 160 9.10 10.58 -1.49
N ASP A 161 9.56 11.32 -0.47
CA ASP A 161 9.84 10.74 0.85
C ASP A 161 8.58 10.26 1.59
N GLN A 162 7.43 10.88 1.32
CA GLN A 162 6.15 10.58 1.98
C GLN A 162 5.22 9.66 1.16
N ARG A 163 5.58 9.32 -0.09
CA ARG A 163 4.70 8.53 -0.99
C ARG A 163 4.24 7.22 -0.40
N LEU A 164 5.15 6.45 0.20
CA LEU A 164 4.79 5.17 0.82
C LEU A 164 3.98 5.34 2.10
N LEU A 165 4.19 6.41 2.85
CA LEU A 165 3.33 6.74 3.99
C LEU A 165 1.90 7.01 3.52
N TYR A 166 1.73 7.81 2.46
CA TYR A 166 0.43 8.07 1.84
C TYR A 166 -0.23 6.79 1.32
N ILE A 167 0.49 5.96 0.55
CA ILE A 167 -0.03 4.72 -0.02
C ILE A 167 -0.53 3.77 1.07
N ASN A 168 0.26 3.56 2.13
CA ASN A 168 -0.14 2.70 3.24
C ASN A 168 -1.34 3.29 4.01
N SER A 169 -1.43 4.61 4.13
CA SER A 169 -2.61 5.27 4.71
C SER A 169 -3.86 5.04 3.86
N VAL A 170 -3.77 5.23 2.55
CA VAL A 170 -4.88 4.93 1.62
C VAL A 170 -5.31 3.46 1.72
N GLN A 171 -4.36 2.53 1.81
CA GLN A 171 -4.64 1.10 1.97
C GLN A 171 -5.43 0.81 3.24
N ILE A 172 -5.07 1.41 4.37
CA ILE A 172 -5.78 1.24 5.64
C ILE A 172 -7.21 1.78 5.53
N PHE A 173 -7.38 3.01 5.01
CA PHE A 173 -8.71 3.61 4.82
C PHE A 173 -9.58 2.82 3.84
N TYR A 174 -8.98 2.29 2.77
CA TYR A 174 -9.69 1.45 1.81
C TYR A 174 -10.19 0.15 2.45
N ASN A 175 -9.39 -0.50 3.26
CA ASN A 175 -9.81 -1.68 4.01
C ASN A 175 -10.96 -1.37 4.99
N MET A 176 -10.90 -0.22 5.68
CA MET A 176 -11.98 0.23 6.57
C MET A 176 -13.28 0.50 5.78
N PHE A 177 -13.17 1.12 4.61
CA PHE A 177 -14.33 1.39 3.73
C PHE A 177 -14.97 0.09 3.22
N LEU A 178 -14.18 -0.88 2.78
CA LEU A 178 -14.68 -2.19 2.38
C LEU A 178 -15.39 -2.90 3.53
N SER A 179 -14.83 -2.82 4.73
CA SER A 179 -15.45 -3.33 5.96
C SER A 179 -16.81 -2.70 6.22
N PHE A 180 -16.91 -1.37 6.12
CA PHE A 180 -18.16 -0.66 6.34
C PHE A 180 -19.26 -1.10 5.34
N ILE A 181 -18.91 -1.23 4.05
CA ILE A 181 -19.88 -1.67 3.02
C ILE A 181 -20.33 -3.11 3.27
N ALA A 182 -19.37 -4.01 3.57
CA ALA A 182 -19.69 -5.42 3.83
C ALA A 182 -20.67 -5.60 5.02
N ASN A 183 -20.55 -4.73 6.04
CA ASN A 183 -21.43 -4.78 7.21
C ASN A 183 -22.80 -4.10 6.99
N LYS A 184 -22.90 -3.15 6.07
CA LYS A 184 -24.17 -2.45 5.77
C LYS A 184 -25.14 -3.32 4.96
N GLY A 185 -24.65 -4.26 4.15
CA GLY A 185 -25.47 -5.21 3.39
C GLY A 185 -26.04 -6.37 4.22
N GLY A 186 -25.63 -6.54 5.49
CA GLY A 186 -26.11 -7.61 6.39
C GLY A 186 -27.17 -7.18 7.42
N SER A 187 -27.62 -5.92 7.38
CA SER A 187 -28.66 -5.40 8.30
C SER A 187 -30.07 -5.34 7.72
N ASP A 188 -30.28 -5.84 6.49
CA ASP A 188 -31.57 -5.84 5.78
C ASP A 188 -32.11 -7.26 5.52
N GLU A 189 -31.65 -8.28 6.27
CA GLU A 189 -32.25 -9.63 6.28
C GLU A 189 -32.83 -9.99 7.64
#